data_de83c2aa7208ab2d318c01274bc0a7b6
#
_entry.id   de83c2aa7208ab2d318c01274bc0a7b6
#
_cell.length_a   1.000
_cell.length_b   1.000
_cell.length_c   1.000
_cell.angle_alpha   90.00
_cell.angle_beta   90.00
_cell.angle_gamma   90.00
#
_symmetry.space_group_name_H-M   'P 1'
#
loop_
_entity.id
_entity.type
_entity.pdbx_description
1 polymer ?
#
loop_
_entity_poly.entity_id
_entity_poly.type
_entity_poly.pdbx_seq_one_letter_code
_entity_poly.pdbx_strand_id
1 'polypeptide(L)'
;MIVKICGITNREDAQAAVDGGVTALGFIFYEQSPRYIAPEHAARIIERLPTGVWKVGLFVNVAPAEVVRIRKAAGLDIVQLQGDEPPEDLPAEGRVWKTMHVDGPLNTARMDAYRAEAFLLDTPSEEVYGGTGCTFDWSKATGTGRRIVLAGGLDAENVRAAIRQVRPWGVDACSRLESSPGRKDHVRVARFLKAALSEATE
;
A
#
# COMPACT_ATOMS: atom_id res chain seq x y z
N MET A 1 -9.03 5.01 10.59
CA MET A 1 -8.68 4.85 9.15
C MET A 1 -7.22 4.39 9.04
N ILE A 2 -6.88 3.57 8.05
CA ILE A 2 -5.48 3.17 7.79
C ILE A 2 -4.79 4.26 6.98
N VAL A 3 -3.56 4.66 7.39
CA VAL A 3 -2.69 5.54 6.62
C VAL A 3 -1.39 4.78 6.36
N LYS A 4 -1.17 4.39 5.11
CA LYS A 4 -0.02 3.59 4.68
C LYS A 4 1.00 4.44 3.91
N ILE A 5 2.28 4.19 4.17
CA ILE A 5 3.39 4.67 3.34
C ILE A 5 4.11 3.46 2.75
N CYS A 6 4.12 3.36 1.42
CA CYS A 6 4.69 2.24 0.69
C CYS A 6 6.11 2.52 0.17
N GLY A 7 6.88 1.46 -0.10
CA GLY A 7 8.21 1.54 -0.68
C GLY A 7 9.28 1.97 0.33
N ILE A 8 9.21 1.47 1.54
CA ILE A 8 10.24 1.64 2.57
C ILE A 8 11.43 0.74 2.24
N THR A 9 12.61 1.34 2.17
CA THR A 9 13.87 0.64 1.86
C THR A 9 14.95 0.83 2.91
N ASN A 10 14.74 1.72 3.88
CA ASN A 10 15.70 2.04 4.92
C ASN A 10 15.01 2.39 6.24
N ARG A 11 15.80 2.38 7.31
CA ARG A 11 15.32 2.58 8.68
C ARG A 11 14.92 4.04 8.95
N GLU A 12 15.64 4.98 8.38
CA GLU A 12 15.42 6.41 8.59
C GLU A 12 14.06 6.83 8.08
N ASP A 13 13.67 6.37 6.89
CA ASP A 13 12.36 6.61 6.30
C ASP A 13 11.23 5.93 7.08
N ALA A 14 11.49 4.70 7.56
CA ALA A 14 10.55 3.99 8.43
C ALA A 14 10.30 4.75 9.74
N GLN A 15 11.36 5.24 10.39
CA GLN A 15 11.27 5.98 11.64
C GLN A 15 10.54 7.31 11.45
N ALA A 16 10.88 8.07 10.40
CA ALA A 16 10.20 9.34 10.09
C ALA A 16 8.69 9.15 9.89
N ALA A 17 8.29 8.05 9.24
CA ALA A 17 6.88 7.73 9.07
C ALA A 17 6.21 7.33 10.42
N VAL A 18 6.89 6.57 11.27
CA VAL A 18 6.40 6.19 12.61
C VAL A 18 6.23 7.44 13.48
N ASP A 19 7.21 8.34 13.50
CA ASP A 19 7.14 9.59 14.26
C ASP A 19 6.00 10.49 13.80
N GLY A 20 5.63 10.40 12.51
CA GLY A 20 4.49 11.09 11.92
C GLY A 20 3.12 10.43 12.19
N GLY A 21 3.08 9.27 12.87
CA GLY A 21 1.84 8.57 13.21
C GLY A 21 1.29 7.64 12.14
N VAL A 22 2.14 7.13 11.23
CA VAL A 22 1.73 6.13 10.23
C VAL A 22 1.13 4.88 10.89
N THR A 23 0.14 4.26 10.25
CA THR A 23 -0.47 3.02 10.77
C THR A 23 -0.06 1.77 10.00
N ALA A 24 0.54 1.92 8.81
CA ALA A 24 1.07 0.81 8.02
C ALA A 24 2.28 1.24 7.19
N LEU A 25 3.27 0.35 7.08
CA LEU A 25 4.45 0.53 6.23
C LEU A 25 4.51 -0.59 5.18
N GLY A 26 4.78 -0.22 3.92
CA GLY A 26 4.89 -1.14 2.79
C GLY A 26 6.33 -1.41 2.39
N PHE A 27 6.67 -2.70 2.22
CA PHE A 27 7.95 -3.22 1.76
C PHE A 27 7.75 -3.96 0.44
N ILE A 28 8.51 -3.63 -0.60
CA ILE A 28 8.30 -4.14 -1.96
C ILE A 28 9.28 -5.26 -2.26
N PHE A 29 8.75 -6.48 -2.46
CA PHE A 29 9.51 -7.68 -2.79
C PHE A 29 9.43 -8.03 -4.30
N TYR A 30 9.48 -7.01 -5.14
CA TYR A 30 9.51 -7.11 -6.59
C TYR A 30 10.82 -6.55 -7.10
N GLU A 31 11.73 -7.42 -7.56
CA GLU A 31 13.13 -7.07 -7.87
C GLU A 31 13.28 -6.01 -8.99
N GLN A 32 12.31 -5.93 -9.90
CA GLN A 32 12.32 -4.93 -10.96
C GLN A 32 11.90 -3.53 -10.47
N SER A 33 11.39 -3.42 -9.24
CA SER A 33 11.03 -2.13 -8.66
C SER A 33 12.28 -1.38 -8.18
N PRO A 34 12.41 -0.07 -8.47
CA PRO A 34 13.47 0.74 -7.88
C PRO A 34 13.33 0.92 -6.35
N ARG A 35 12.24 0.40 -5.79
CA ARG A 35 11.93 0.37 -4.34
C ARG A 35 12.03 -1.02 -3.75
N TYR A 36 12.66 -1.94 -4.47
CA TYR A 36 12.89 -3.30 -3.98
C TYR A 36 13.71 -3.30 -2.69
N ILE A 37 13.32 -4.19 -1.79
CA ILE A 37 14.10 -4.50 -0.57
C ILE A 37 14.20 -6.01 -0.38
N ALA A 38 15.40 -6.50 -0.10
CA ALA A 38 15.59 -7.92 0.21
C ALA A 38 14.87 -8.30 1.51
N PRO A 39 14.27 -9.49 1.61
CA PRO A 39 13.50 -9.93 2.79
C PRO A 39 14.27 -9.81 4.11
N GLU A 40 15.57 -10.10 4.11
CA GLU A 40 16.44 -10.02 5.29
C GLU A 40 16.69 -8.57 5.73
N HIS A 41 16.71 -7.62 4.77
CA HIS A 41 16.83 -6.20 5.08
C HIS A 41 15.51 -5.65 5.62
N ALA A 42 14.37 -6.06 5.03
CA ALA A 42 13.05 -5.71 5.54
C ALA A 42 12.85 -6.22 6.98
N ALA A 43 13.22 -7.48 7.25
CA ALA A 43 13.14 -8.06 8.60
C ALA A 43 13.87 -7.21 9.65
N ARG A 44 15.09 -6.75 9.37
CA ARG A 44 15.88 -5.91 10.27
C ARG A 44 15.24 -4.55 10.58
N ILE A 45 14.50 -3.98 9.62
CA ILE A 45 13.72 -2.77 9.84
C ILE A 45 12.49 -3.11 10.68
N ILE A 46 11.75 -4.15 10.30
CA ILE A 46 10.48 -4.57 10.88
C ILE A 46 10.62 -4.92 12.36
N GLU A 47 11.70 -5.60 12.76
CA GLU A 47 12.00 -5.95 14.16
C GLU A 47 12.01 -4.74 15.11
N ARG A 48 12.25 -3.54 14.57
CA ARG A 48 12.34 -2.29 15.35
C ARG A 48 11.08 -1.43 15.28
N LEU A 49 10.09 -1.85 14.50
CA LEU A 49 8.83 -1.12 14.37
C LEU A 49 7.92 -1.37 15.58
N PRO A 50 7.14 -0.37 16.02
CA PRO A 50 6.15 -0.56 17.06
C PRO A 50 5.08 -1.58 16.63
N THR A 51 4.52 -2.29 17.61
CA THR A 51 3.48 -3.31 17.38
C THR A 51 2.19 -2.76 16.77
N GLY A 52 1.91 -1.47 16.96
CA GLY A 52 0.73 -0.79 16.40
C GLY A 52 0.83 -0.42 14.93
N VAL A 53 2.00 -0.58 14.30
CA VAL A 53 2.21 -0.29 12.86
C VAL A 53 2.19 -1.59 12.07
N TRP A 54 1.29 -1.73 11.10
CA TRP A 54 1.21 -2.92 10.25
C TRP A 54 2.34 -2.96 9.22
N LYS A 55 2.94 -4.14 9.05
CA LYS A 55 4.00 -4.45 8.10
C LYS A 55 3.37 -5.12 6.90
N VAL A 56 3.33 -4.42 5.78
CA VAL A 56 2.69 -4.86 4.54
C VAL A 56 3.76 -5.24 3.53
N GLY A 57 3.79 -6.49 3.10
CA GLY A 57 4.67 -6.94 2.00
C GLY A 57 3.95 -6.89 0.67
N LEU A 58 4.52 -6.20 -0.31
CA LEU A 58 3.99 -6.10 -1.67
C LEU A 58 4.70 -7.10 -2.58
N PHE A 59 3.90 -7.88 -3.31
CA PHE A 59 4.34 -8.93 -4.23
C PHE A 59 3.69 -8.74 -5.61
N VAL A 60 4.38 -9.16 -6.66
CA VAL A 60 3.91 -9.11 -8.05
C VAL A 60 4.13 -10.46 -8.69
N ASN A 61 3.05 -11.21 -8.93
CA ASN A 61 3.06 -12.51 -9.63
C ASN A 61 4.05 -13.53 -9.02
N VAL A 62 4.18 -13.53 -7.69
CA VAL A 62 5.04 -14.46 -6.95
C VAL A 62 4.25 -15.69 -6.55
N ALA A 63 4.85 -16.87 -6.68
CA ALA A 63 4.21 -18.13 -6.29
C ALA A 63 3.74 -18.11 -4.81
N PRO A 64 2.53 -18.60 -4.48
CA PRO A 64 1.96 -18.52 -3.13
C PRO A 64 2.85 -19.08 -2.02
N ALA A 65 3.57 -20.17 -2.29
CA ALA A 65 4.52 -20.76 -1.33
C ALA A 65 5.67 -19.81 -0.99
N GLU A 66 6.16 -19.08 -1.98
CA GLU A 66 7.25 -18.11 -1.79
C GLU A 66 6.75 -16.86 -1.06
N VAL A 67 5.54 -16.39 -1.35
CA VAL A 67 4.89 -15.31 -0.60
C VAL A 67 4.79 -15.66 0.89
N VAL A 68 4.35 -16.89 1.20
CA VAL A 68 4.26 -17.38 2.58
C VAL A 68 5.64 -17.46 3.25
N ARG A 69 6.65 -17.93 2.52
CA ARG A 69 8.04 -18.01 3.00
C ARG A 69 8.58 -16.62 3.37
N ILE A 70 8.45 -15.65 2.46
CA ILE A 70 8.92 -14.28 2.68
C ILE A 70 8.14 -13.62 3.81
N ARG A 71 6.80 -13.77 3.83
CA ARG A 71 5.96 -13.25 4.90
C ARG A 71 6.44 -13.68 6.28
N LYS A 72 6.71 -14.97 6.46
CA LYS A 72 7.21 -15.53 7.74
C LYS A 72 8.61 -15.02 8.07
N ALA A 73 9.51 -15.05 7.08
CA ALA A 73 10.92 -14.67 7.27
C ALA A 73 11.08 -13.17 7.60
N ALA A 74 10.29 -12.30 6.98
CA ALA A 74 10.35 -10.86 7.20
C ALA A 74 9.44 -10.37 8.35
N GLY A 75 8.56 -11.23 8.89
CA GLY A 75 7.64 -10.82 9.97
C GLY A 75 6.52 -9.88 9.51
N LEU A 76 5.94 -10.15 8.31
CA LEU A 76 4.88 -9.32 7.75
C LEU A 76 3.51 -9.67 8.34
N ASP A 77 2.71 -8.65 8.64
CA ASP A 77 1.33 -8.80 9.09
C ASP A 77 0.36 -9.05 7.94
N ILE A 78 0.62 -8.40 6.78
CA ILE A 78 -0.27 -8.37 5.63
C ILE A 78 0.52 -8.65 4.36
N VAL A 79 -0.07 -9.44 3.47
CA VAL A 79 0.39 -9.65 2.10
C VAL A 79 -0.45 -8.79 1.16
N GLN A 80 0.19 -7.93 0.37
CA GLN A 80 -0.44 -7.15 -0.69
C GLN A 80 -0.03 -7.75 -2.05
N LEU A 81 -1.00 -8.23 -2.81
CA LEU A 81 -0.81 -8.75 -4.15
C LEU A 81 -1.09 -7.66 -5.18
N GLN A 82 -0.06 -7.23 -5.89
CA GLN A 82 -0.09 -6.07 -6.80
C GLN A 82 -0.16 -6.47 -8.28
N GLY A 83 0.12 -7.71 -8.60
CA GLY A 83 0.15 -8.24 -9.96
C GLY A 83 -1.21 -8.72 -10.47
N ASP A 84 -1.18 -9.68 -11.39
CA ASP A 84 -2.35 -10.28 -12.02
C ASP A 84 -2.73 -11.63 -11.38
N GLU A 85 -2.29 -11.85 -10.13
CA GLU A 85 -2.55 -13.08 -9.39
C GLU A 85 -4.05 -13.42 -9.42
N PRO A 86 -4.44 -14.63 -9.86
CA PRO A 86 -5.83 -15.06 -9.87
C PRO A 86 -6.30 -15.38 -8.44
N PRO A 87 -7.64 -15.47 -8.19
CA PRO A 87 -8.19 -15.72 -6.86
C PRO A 87 -7.69 -16.98 -6.17
N GLU A 88 -7.38 -18.02 -6.93
CA GLU A 88 -6.86 -19.31 -6.44
C GLU A 88 -5.41 -19.22 -5.91
N ASP A 89 -4.66 -18.24 -6.35
CA ASP A 89 -3.27 -18.03 -5.94
C ASP A 89 -3.14 -17.18 -4.66
N LEU A 90 -4.25 -16.80 -4.04
CA LEU A 90 -4.17 -16.14 -2.76
C LEU A 90 -3.63 -17.08 -1.68
N PRO A 91 -2.70 -16.62 -0.82
CA PRO A 91 -2.26 -17.39 0.33
C PRO A 91 -3.46 -17.85 1.17
N ALA A 92 -3.51 -19.14 1.49
CA ALA A 92 -4.60 -19.73 2.26
C ALA A 92 -4.69 -19.19 3.69
N GLU A 93 -3.56 -18.71 4.23
CA GLU A 93 -3.44 -18.21 5.59
C GLU A 93 -2.93 -16.77 5.63
N GLY A 94 -3.49 -15.99 6.54
CA GLY A 94 -3.07 -14.62 6.84
C GLY A 94 -3.96 -13.58 6.18
N ARG A 95 -3.60 -12.32 6.44
CA ARG A 95 -4.32 -11.15 5.92
C ARG A 95 -3.81 -10.83 4.52
N VAL A 96 -4.72 -10.76 3.57
CA VAL A 96 -4.39 -10.47 2.17
C VAL A 96 -5.13 -9.22 1.71
N TRP A 97 -4.40 -8.30 1.10
CA TRP A 97 -4.94 -7.19 0.31
C TRP A 97 -4.68 -7.45 -1.16
N LYS A 98 -5.68 -7.21 -2.02
CA LYS A 98 -5.53 -7.32 -3.48
C LYS A 98 -5.60 -5.96 -4.13
N THR A 99 -4.63 -5.65 -4.97
CA THR A 99 -4.67 -4.43 -5.78
C THR A 99 -5.53 -4.63 -7.02
N MET A 100 -6.36 -3.63 -7.28
CA MET A 100 -7.18 -3.52 -8.48
C MET A 100 -6.80 -2.21 -9.18
N HIS A 101 -6.40 -2.29 -10.44
CA HIS A 101 -6.13 -1.12 -11.26
C HIS A 101 -7.45 -0.55 -11.80
N VAL A 102 -7.63 0.77 -11.67
CA VAL A 102 -8.89 1.47 -12.00
C VAL A 102 -8.73 2.21 -13.32
N ASP A 103 -9.02 1.54 -14.41
CA ASP A 103 -9.05 2.11 -15.78
C ASP A 103 -10.46 2.47 -16.26
N GLY A 104 -11.49 1.89 -15.63
CA GLY A 104 -12.89 2.06 -15.94
C GLY A 104 -13.77 1.93 -14.70
N PRO A 105 -15.08 1.62 -14.86
CA PRO A 105 -15.96 1.25 -13.75
C PRO A 105 -15.40 0.05 -13.00
N LEU A 106 -15.43 0.08 -11.65
CA LEU A 106 -14.97 -1.04 -10.84
C LEU A 106 -15.83 -2.28 -11.09
N ASN A 107 -15.17 -3.38 -11.41
CA ASN A 107 -15.81 -4.70 -11.51
C ASN A 107 -15.90 -5.33 -10.11
N THR A 108 -16.98 -5.05 -9.38
CA THR A 108 -17.23 -5.60 -8.05
C THR A 108 -17.38 -7.11 -8.05
N ALA A 109 -17.92 -7.70 -9.12
CA ALA A 109 -18.02 -9.17 -9.25
C ALA A 109 -16.63 -9.82 -9.31
N ARG A 110 -15.65 -9.17 -9.96
CA ARG A 110 -14.26 -9.63 -9.93
C ARG A 110 -13.68 -9.54 -8.51
N MET A 111 -14.00 -8.47 -7.77
CA MET A 111 -13.57 -8.36 -6.37
C MET A 111 -14.15 -9.46 -5.48
N ASP A 112 -15.40 -9.88 -5.74
CA ASP A 112 -16.08 -10.93 -4.97
C ASP A 112 -15.43 -12.32 -5.11
N ALA A 113 -14.71 -12.54 -6.21
CA ALA A 113 -13.96 -13.79 -6.41
C ALA A 113 -12.75 -13.92 -5.46
N TYR A 114 -12.21 -12.80 -4.96
CA TYR A 114 -11.04 -12.81 -4.09
C TYR A 114 -11.43 -12.89 -2.61
N ARG A 115 -10.81 -13.79 -1.86
CA ARG A 115 -10.89 -13.83 -0.39
C ARG A 115 -9.95 -12.83 0.25
N ALA A 116 -9.96 -11.58 -0.23
CA ALA A 116 -9.14 -10.50 0.28
C ALA A 116 -9.82 -9.77 1.44
N GLU A 117 -9.04 -9.35 2.43
CA GLU A 117 -9.53 -8.53 3.55
C GLU A 117 -9.86 -7.10 3.10
N ALA A 118 -9.06 -6.57 2.19
CA ALA A 118 -9.24 -5.24 1.61
C ALA A 118 -8.76 -5.21 0.15
N PHE A 119 -9.26 -4.22 -0.58
CA PHE A 119 -8.83 -3.95 -1.94
C PHE A 119 -8.11 -2.61 -2.00
N LEU A 120 -6.90 -2.62 -2.53
CA LEU A 120 -6.16 -1.40 -2.83
C LEU A 120 -6.52 -0.98 -4.25
N LEU A 121 -7.03 0.24 -4.41
CA LEU A 121 -7.37 0.81 -5.72
C LEU A 121 -6.26 1.75 -6.15
N ASP A 122 -5.60 1.42 -7.25
CA ASP A 122 -4.45 2.14 -7.78
C ASP A 122 -4.69 2.61 -9.21
N THR A 123 -3.97 3.64 -9.62
CA THR A 123 -3.97 4.13 -11.01
C THR A 123 -3.29 3.09 -11.90
N PRO A 124 -3.85 2.75 -13.07
CA PRO A 124 -3.19 1.87 -14.03
C PRO A 124 -1.85 2.43 -14.47
N SER A 125 -0.91 1.54 -14.75
CA SER A 125 0.37 1.87 -15.36
C SER A 125 0.70 0.81 -16.39
N GLU A 126 1.02 1.21 -17.59
CA GLU A 126 1.40 0.30 -18.69
C GLU A 126 2.84 -0.21 -18.54
N GLU A 127 3.71 0.53 -17.83
CA GLU A 127 5.15 0.24 -17.78
C GLU A 127 5.62 -0.35 -16.47
N VAL A 128 4.91 -0.10 -15.36
CA VAL A 128 5.33 -0.55 -14.01
C VAL A 128 4.13 -0.84 -13.12
N TYR A 129 4.24 -1.83 -12.25
CA TYR A 129 3.22 -2.12 -11.23
C TYR A 129 3.25 -1.06 -10.11
N GLY A 130 2.58 0.11 -10.37
CA GLY A 130 2.42 1.21 -9.41
C GLY A 130 3.54 2.26 -9.44
N GLY A 131 3.33 3.36 -8.72
CA GLY A 131 4.34 4.41 -8.51
C GLY A 131 4.45 5.47 -9.60
N THR A 132 3.46 5.62 -10.48
CA THR A 132 3.41 6.64 -11.55
C THR A 132 3.21 8.07 -11.02
N GLY A 133 2.65 8.22 -9.82
CA GLY A 133 2.30 9.52 -9.24
C GLY A 133 1.05 10.16 -9.87
N CYS A 134 0.34 9.46 -10.76
CA CYS A 134 -0.93 9.93 -11.33
C CYS A 134 -2.11 9.51 -10.46
N THR A 135 -3.21 10.30 -10.49
CA THR A 135 -4.47 9.97 -9.84
C THR A 135 -5.48 9.50 -10.88
N PHE A 136 -6.41 8.63 -10.46
CA PHE A 136 -7.59 8.28 -11.26
C PHE A 136 -8.83 9.05 -10.76
N ASP A 137 -9.94 8.90 -11.47
CA ASP A 137 -11.23 9.47 -11.04
C ASP A 137 -11.77 8.74 -9.80
N TRP A 138 -11.64 9.36 -8.64
CA TRP A 138 -12.02 8.78 -7.35
C TRP A 138 -13.51 8.49 -7.20
N SER A 139 -14.38 9.08 -8.03
CA SER A 139 -15.81 8.73 -8.03
C SER A 139 -16.05 7.24 -8.28
N LYS A 140 -15.14 6.60 -9.04
CA LYS A 140 -15.15 5.17 -9.33
C LYS A 140 -14.88 4.29 -8.10
N ALA A 141 -14.27 4.84 -7.05
CA ALA A 141 -13.95 4.12 -5.82
C ALA A 141 -15.08 4.13 -4.78
N THR A 142 -16.19 4.82 -5.06
CA THR A 142 -17.31 4.98 -4.12
C THR A 142 -18.30 3.81 -4.19
N GLY A 143 -19.02 3.56 -3.07
CA GLY A 143 -20.17 2.65 -3.07
C GLY A 143 -19.86 1.15 -3.25
N THR A 144 -18.62 0.72 -3.10
CA THR A 144 -18.20 -0.67 -3.33
C THR A 144 -18.69 -1.65 -2.27
N GLY A 145 -19.08 -1.17 -1.08
CA GLY A 145 -19.41 -2.01 0.08
C GLY A 145 -18.23 -2.83 0.64
N ARG A 146 -17.00 -2.52 0.19
CA ARG A 146 -15.76 -3.24 0.53
C ARG A 146 -14.81 -2.34 1.31
N ARG A 147 -13.86 -2.95 2.02
CA ARG A 147 -12.73 -2.21 2.61
C ARG A 147 -11.80 -1.76 1.50
N ILE A 148 -11.82 -0.47 1.21
CA ILE A 148 -10.99 0.14 0.16
C ILE A 148 -9.80 0.85 0.80
N VAL A 149 -8.60 0.57 0.30
CA VAL A 149 -7.41 1.38 0.49
C VAL A 149 -7.18 2.16 -0.80
N LEU A 150 -7.34 3.47 -0.74
CA LEU A 150 -7.18 4.33 -1.90
C LEU A 150 -5.70 4.65 -2.12
N ALA A 151 -5.21 4.39 -3.33
CA ALA A 151 -3.84 4.67 -3.77
C ALA A 151 -3.84 5.49 -5.07
N GLY A 152 -2.68 5.60 -5.71
CA GLY A 152 -2.50 6.35 -6.96
C GLY A 152 -2.31 7.83 -6.75
N GLY A 153 -1.05 8.30 -6.78
CA GLY A 153 -0.68 9.70 -6.79
C GLY A 153 -1.13 10.53 -5.60
N LEU A 154 -1.32 9.94 -4.42
CA LEU A 154 -1.71 10.67 -3.21
C LEU A 154 -0.52 11.42 -2.60
N ASP A 155 -0.79 12.65 -2.14
CA ASP A 155 0.12 13.53 -1.42
C ASP A 155 -0.63 14.43 -0.43
N ALA A 156 0.06 15.38 0.19
CA ALA A 156 -0.53 16.28 1.19
C ALA A 156 -1.57 17.24 0.61
N GLU A 157 -1.49 17.55 -0.69
CA GLU A 157 -2.34 18.52 -1.38
C GLU A 157 -3.69 17.91 -1.76
N ASN A 158 -3.74 16.59 -2.03
CA ASN A 158 -4.93 15.93 -2.57
C ASN A 158 -5.59 14.92 -1.63
N VAL A 159 -4.88 14.38 -0.63
CA VAL A 159 -5.37 13.29 0.22
C VAL A 159 -6.65 13.65 1.00
N ARG A 160 -6.81 14.91 1.45
CA ARG A 160 -8.03 15.33 2.14
C ARG A 160 -9.25 15.26 1.24
N ALA A 161 -9.14 15.77 0.01
CA ALA A 161 -10.22 15.70 -0.97
C ALA A 161 -10.58 14.24 -1.29
N ALA A 162 -9.57 13.39 -1.47
CA ALA A 162 -9.73 11.97 -1.71
C ALA A 162 -10.50 11.27 -0.57
N ILE A 163 -10.11 11.54 0.68
CA ILE A 163 -10.76 10.94 1.86
C ILE A 163 -12.22 11.40 1.97
N ARG A 164 -12.50 12.70 1.81
CA ARG A 164 -13.87 13.24 1.88
C ARG A 164 -14.78 12.67 0.81
N GLN A 165 -14.26 12.53 -0.42
CA GLN A 165 -15.02 12.01 -1.55
C GLN A 165 -15.30 10.52 -1.45
N VAL A 166 -14.28 9.71 -1.15
CA VAL A 166 -14.35 8.24 -1.20
C VAL A 166 -14.78 7.64 0.13
N ARG A 167 -14.42 8.29 1.25
CA ARG A 167 -14.53 7.73 2.61
C ARG A 167 -13.93 6.34 2.70
N PRO A 168 -12.67 6.16 2.28
CA PRO A 168 -12.04 4.85 2.20
C PRO A 168 -11.74 4.32 3.61
N TRP A 169 -11.54 3.00 3.71
CA TRP A 169 -11.03 2.37 4.92
C TRP A 169 -9.57 2.74 5.19
N GLY A 170 -8.80 3.05 4.15
CA GLY A 170 -7.42 3.52 4.25
C GLY A 170 -6.96 4.29 3.03
N VAL A 171 -5.80 4.91 3.15
CA VAL A 171 -5.07 5.59 2.06
C VAL A 171 -3.64 5.08 2.00
N ASP A 172 -3.06 5.03 0.80
CA ASP A 172 -1.70 4.59 0.54
C ASP A 172 -0.96 5.59 -0.35
N ALA A 173 0.23 6.02 0.07
CA ALA A 173 1.08 6.91 -0.72
C ALA A 173 2.50 6.35 -0.85
N CYS A 174 3.12 6.57 -2.01
CA CYS A 174 4.46 6.07 -2.31
C CYS A 174 5.33 7.13 -3.01
N SER A 175 5.29 7.21 -4.34
CA SER A 175 6.23 7.96 -5.17
C SER A 175 6.20 9.47 -4.93
N ARG A 176 5.03 10.06 -4.68
CA ARG A 176 4.91 11.50 -4.41
C ARG A 176 5.51 11.94 -3.07
N LEU A 177 5.81 10.99 -2.19
CA LEU A 177 6.49 11.24 -0.91
C LEU A 177 8.00 11.03 -0.99
N GLU A 178 8.57 10.90 -2.19
CA GLU A 178 9.98 10.58 -2.38
C GLU A 178 10.79 11.79 -2.85
N SER A 179 12.05 11.86 -2.41
CA SER A 179 13.09 12.72 -2.97
C SER A 179 13.76 12.07 -4.19
N SER A 180 13.86 10.75 -4.19
CA SER A 180 14.25 9.89 -5.31
C SER A 180 13.65 8.49 -5.11
N PRO A 181 13.50 7.65 -6.15
CA PRO A 181 12.95 6.32 -6.00
C PRO A 181 13.57 5.52 -4.86
N GLY A 182 12.74 5.04 -3.92
CA GLY A 182 13.19 4.31 -2.73
C GLY A 182 13.76 5.18 -1.59
N ARG A 183 13.71 6.51 -1.68
CA ARG A 183 14.11 7.44 -0.62
C ARG A 183 13.00 8.43 -0.34
N LYS A 184 12.47 8.43 0.88
CA LYS A 184 11.40 9.35 1.28
C LYS A 184 11.95 10.76 1.55
N ASP A 185 11.16 11.76 1.16
CA ASP A 185 11.30 13.12 1.65
C ASP A 185 10.52 13.24 2.96
N HIS A 186 11.22 13.39 4.07
CA HIS A 186 10.60 13.38 5.40
C HIS A 186 9.63 14.57 5.60
N VAL A 187 9.85 15.68 4.92
CA VAL A 187 8.91 16.82 4.97
C VAL A 187 7.61 16.49 4.25
N ARG A 188 7.69 15.88 3.07
CA ARG A 188 6.50 15.41 2.34
C ARG A 188 5.75 14.33 3.12
N VAL A 189 6.48 13.38 3.72
CA VAL A 189 5.90 12.35 4.59
C VAL A 189 5.13 12.98 5.75
N ALA A 190 5.74 13.90 6.49
CA ALA A 190 5.10 14.57 7.64
C ALA A 190 3.85 15.36 7.22
N ARG A 191 3.91 16.10 6.11
CA ARG A 191 2.78 16.86 5.56
C ARG A 191 1.63 15.93 5.14
N PHE A 192 1.92 14.83 4.46
CA PHE A 192 0.93 13.84 4.06
C PHE A 192 0.24 13.21 5.28
N LEU A 193 1.02 12.72 6.24
CA LEU A 193 0.50 12.10 7.46
C LEU A 193 -0.39 13.07 8.23
N LYS A 194 0.06 14.31 8.43
CA LYS A 194 -0.75 15.35 9.09
C LYS A 194 -2.07 15.59 8.34
N ALA A 195 -2.05 15.67 7.01
CA ALA A 195 -3.25 15.88 6.20
C ALA A 195 -4.21 14.69 6.29
N ALA A 196 -3.70 13.46 6.14
CA ALA A 196 -4.53 12.26 6.16
C ALA A 196 -5.14 11.97 7.55
N LEU A 197 -4.33 12.09 8.61
CA LEU A 197 -4.78 11.81 9.99
C LEU A 197 -5.78 12.83 10.50
N SER A 198 -5.70 14.11 10.09
CA SER A 198 -6.69 15.12 10.49
C SER A 198 -8.10 14.81 9.95
N GLU A 199 -8.21 14.22 8.76
CA GLU A 199 -9.50 13.83 8.19
C GLU A 199 -10.05 12.51 8.76
N ALA A 200 -9.20 11.69 9.38
CA ALA A 200 -9.59 10.41 9.98
C ALA A 200 -10.37 10.56 11.29
N THR A 201 -10.30 11.74 11.91
CA THR A 201 -10.90 12.06 13.22
C THR A 201 -12.21 12.83 13.13
N GLU A 202 -12.60 13.30 11.96
CA GLU A 202 -13.91 13.90 11.68
C GLU A 202 -14.90 12.84 11.15
#